data_e8e09ec21dd8840874a5a33efa14d6ac
#
_entry.id   e8e09ec21dd8840874a5a33efa14d6ac
#
_cell.length_a   1.000
_cell.length_b   1.000
_cell.length_c   1.000
_cell.angle_alpha   90.00
_cell.angle_beta   90.00
_cell.angle_gamma   90.00
#
_symmetry.space_group_name_H-M   'P 1'
#
loop_
_entity.id
_entity.type
_entity.pdbx_description
1 polymer ?
#
loop_
_entity_poly.entity_id
_entity_poly.type
_entity_poly.pdbx_seq_one_letter_code
_entity_poly.pdbx_strand_id
1 'polypeptide(L)'
;EAFMSMTSVGDTLLVTFDFPEDKLEQYLQNDIWIRVRSEGMELRLPAEVQAVVVDVEDMEANFYGLRCDTLSFRTRYLARLEDCHVTALAAQAQSLHLNSGTVRNLYLNLDEIADWDVNTGSFHIDTEHLSGSRYHRCLLQKNECRRVFWTPLKDDASLSVELKQAVKIEVGE
;
A
#
# COMPACT_ATOMS: atom_id res chain seq x y z
N GLU A 1 2.40 -20.96 21.36
CA GLU A 1 1.08 -20.31 21.23
C GLU A 1 1.06 -19.55 19.92
N ALA A 2 0.05 -19.79 19.08
CA ALA A 2 -0.06 -19.13 17.80
C ALA A 2 -0.57 -17.69 18.02
N PHE A 3 0.21 -16.71 17.61
CA PHE A 3 -0.19 -15.31 17.58
C PHE A 3 -1.06 -14.99 16.34
N MET A 4 -1.44 -15.99 15.59
CA MET A 4 -2.20 -15.86 14.35
C MET A 4 -3.44 -16.75 14.44
N SER A 5 -4.59 -16.22 14.10
CA SER A 5 -5.81 -16.98 13.87
C SER A 5 -6.30 -16.85 12.45
N MET A 6 -6.89 -17.92 11.92
CA MET A 6 -7.52 -17.96 10.61
C MET A 6 -8.97 -18.40 10.77
N THR A 7 -9.90 -17.62 10.26
CA THR A 7 -11.33 -17.92 10.30
C THR A 7 -11.96 -17.71 8.93
N SER A 8 -12.71 -18.68 8.45
CA SER A 8 -13.52 -18.55 7.23
C SER A 8 -14.91 -18.06 7.57
N VAL A 9 -15.34 -16.98 6.90
CA VAL A 9 -16.70 -16.44 7.00
C VAL A 9 -17.26 -16.32 5.59
N GLY A 10 -18.11 -17.26 5.20
CA GLY A 10 -18.59 -17.38 3.82
C GLY A 10 -17.45 -17.71 2.85
N ASP A 11 -17.22 -16.86 1.87
CA ASP A 11 -16.15 -16.91 0.88
C ASP A 11 -14.90 -16.10 1.24
N THR A 12 -14.89 -15.55 2.46
CA THR A 12 -13.81 -14.68 2.95
C THR A 12 -12.97 -15.41 3.98
N LEU A 13 -11.64 -15.40 3.80
CA LEU A 13 -10.67 -15.81 4.79
C LEU A 13 -10.21 -14.60 5.59
N LEU A 14 -10.49 -14.61 6.89
CA LEU A 14 -9.98 -13.62 7.84
C LEU A 14 -8.74 -14.17 8.53
N VAL A 15 -7.63 -13.46 8.40
CA VAL A 15 -6.37 -13.74 9.10
C VAL A 15 -6.12 -12.60 10.06
N THR A 16 -6.02 -12.90 11.35
CA THR A 16 -5.76 -11.91 12.39
C THR A 16 -4.50 -12.25 13.17
N PHE A 17 -3.80 -11.20 13.58
CA PHE A 17 -2.63 -11.27 14.45
C PHE A 17 -3.01 -10.64 15.78
N ASP A 18 -2.85 -11.40 16.86
CA ASP A 18 -3.12 -10.93 18.21
C ASP A 18 -1.85 -11.13 19.05
N PHE A 19 -1.19 -10.02 19.37
CA PHE A 19 -0.10 -10.01 20.34
C PHE A 19 -0.70 -9.75 21.72
N PRO A 20 -0.66 -10.73 22.63
CA PRO A 20 -1.17 -10.52 24.00
C PRO A 20 -0.33 -9.41 24.67
N GLU A 21 -0.99 -8.29 25.00
CA GLU A 21 -0.36 -7.11 25.60
C GLU A 21 0.37 -7.46 26.90
N ASP A 22 -0.17 -8.39 27.68
CA ASP A 22 0.42 -8.88 28.94
C ASP A 22 1.81 -9.52 28.75
N LYS A 23 2.05 -10.15 27.60
CA LYS A 23 3.38 -10.70 27.26
C LYS A 23 4.34 -9.62 26.78
N LEU A 24 3.86 -8.64 26.04
CA LEU A 24 4.68 -7.52 25.58
C LEU A 24 5.22 -6.71 26.76
N GLU A 25 4.38 -6.39 27.76
CA GLU A 25 4.81 -5.71 28.99
C GLU A 25 5.86 -6.51 29.77
N GLN A 26 5.71 -7.83 29.85
CA GLN A 26 6.65 -8.69 30.54
C GLN A 26 8.02 -8.75 29.87
N TYR A 27 8.09 -8.65 28.54
CA TYR A 27 9.32 -8.55 27.77
C TYR A 27 9.98 -7.19 27.91
N LEU A 28 9.21 -6.11 27.90
CA LEU A 28 9.71 -4.74 28.06
C LEU A 28 10.28 -4.48 29.46
N GLN A 29 9.70 -5.08 30.52
CA GLN A 29 10.17 -4.93 31.90
C GLN A 29 11.53 -5.63 32.17
N ASN A 30 11.93 -6.57 31.35
CA ASN A 30 13.17 -7.33 31.54
C ASN A 30 14.36 -6.83 30.70
N ASP A 31 14.28 -5.65 30.07
CA ASP A 31 15.31 -5.09 29.19
C ASP A 31 15.80 -6.06 28.09
N ILE A 32 14.97 -7.07 27.78
CA ILE A 32 15.25 -8.00 26.71
C ILE A 32 14.84 -7.32 25.40
N TRP A 33 15.79 -6.75 24.70
CA TRP A 33 15.63 -6.36 23.30
C TRP A 33 15.44 -7.63 22.47
N ILE A 34 14.22 -8.12 22.43
CA ILE A 34 13.86 -9.10 21.43
C ILE A 34 13.86 -8.34 20.10
N ARG A 35 14.97 -8.38 19.40
CA ARG A 35 14.91 -8.30 17.96
C ARG A 35 14.09 -9.50 17.52
N VAL A 36 12.79 -9.33 17.46
CA VAL A 36 11.96 -10.15 16.62
C VAL A 36 12.46 -9.83 15.21
N ARG A 37 13.47 -10.55 14.76
CA ARG A 37 13.54 -10.82 13.33
C ARG A 37 12.23 -11.52 13.07
N SER A 38 11.26 -10.74 12.64
CA SER A 38 10.09 -11.29 12.01
C SER A 38 10.65 -12.04 10.79
N GLU A 39 10.89 -13.32 10.94
CA GLU A 39 10.84 -14.22 9.80
C GLU A 39 9.47 -13.92 9.22
N GLY A 40 9.45 -13.18 8.10
CA GLY A 40 8.24 -12.60 7.58
C GLY A 40 7.21 -13.70 7.42
N MET A 41 5.99 -13.44 7.83
CA MET A 41 4.93 -14.39 7.60
C MET A 41 4.62 -14.42 6.12
N GLU A 42 4.61 -15.61 5.53
CA GLU A 42 4.22 -15.84 4.15
C GLU A 42 2.81 -16.41 4.12
N LEU A 43 1.89 -15.68 3.49
CA LEU A 43 0.55 -16.17 3.17
C LEU A 43 0.46 -16.46 1.68
N ARG A 44 0.20 -17.70 1.31
CA ARG A 44 -0.02 -18.10 -0.08
C ARG A 44 -1.50 -18.08 -0.39
N LEU A 45 -1.89 -17.24 -1.33
CA LEU A 45 -3.26 -17.10 -1.78
C LEU A 45 -3.53 -17.96 -3.03
N PRO A 46 -4.78 -18.39 -3.28
CA PRO A 46 -5.18 -19.00 -4.55
C PRO A 46 -4.93 -18.06 -5.72
N ALA A 47 -4.75 -18.62 -6.92
CA ALA A 47 -4.49 -17.84 -8.14
C ALA A 47 -5.67 -16.92 -8.55
N GLU A 48 -6.89 -17.22 -8.11
CA GLU A 48 -8.11 -16.48 -8.42
C GLU A 48 -8.69 -15.86 -7.16
N VAL A 49 -8.06 -14.78 -6.68
CA VAL A 49 -8.58 -13.98 -5.58
C VAL A 49 -9.15 -12.68 -6.15
N GLN A 50 -10.41 -12.37 -5.86
CA GLN A 50 -11.02 -11.12 -6.34
C GLN A 50 -10.54 -9.90 -5.57
N ALA A 51 -10.45 -10.01 -4.25
CA ALA A 51 -10.04 -8.92 -3.39
C ALA A 51 -9.12 -9.38 -2.27
N VAL A 52 -8.11 -8.55 -1.99
CA VAL A 52 -7.18 -8.73 -0.86
C VAL A 52 -7.20 -7.45 -0.04
N VAL A 53 -7.45 -7.59 1.25
CA VAL A 53 -7.40 -6.48 2.22
C VAL A 53 -6.40 -6.85 3.30
N VAL A 54 -5.39 -6.00 3.50
CA VAL A 54 -4.33 -6.21 4.50
C VAL A 54 -4.26 -4.98 5.41
N ASP A 55 -4.44 -5.19 6.69
CA ASP A 55 -4.31 -4.15 7.71
C ASP A 55 -3.27 -4.61 8.75
N VAL A 56 -2.04 -4.12 8.59
CA VAL A 56 -0.90 -4.52 9.41
C VAL A 56 -0.11 -3.28 9.80
N GLU A 57 -0.53 -2.61 10.86
CA GLU A 57 0.03 -1.32 11.24
C GLU A 57 1.54 -1.36 11.48
N ASP A 58 2.05 -2.39 12.12
CA ASP A 58 3.44 -2.46 12.61
C ASP A 58 4.33 -3.46 11.84
N MET A 59 4.00 -3.75 10.58
CA MET A 59 4.76 -4.68 9.75
C MET A 59 4.99 -4.12 8.34
N GLU A 60 6.10 -4.48 7.71
CA GLU A 60 6.26 -4.30 6.27
C GLU A 60 5.33 -5.24 5.51
N ALA A 61 4.76 -4.75 4.41
CA ALA A 61 3.90 -5.53 3.53
C ALA A 61 4.58 -5.78 2.18
N ASN A 62 4.83 -7.04 1.85
CA ASN A 62 5.43 -7.41 0.58
C ASN A 62 4.48 -8.32 -0.20
N PHE A 63 4.15 -7.93 -1.42
CA PHE A 63 3.24 -8.65 -2.32
C PHE A 63 4.01 -9.17 -3.52
N TYR A 64 3.91 -10.49 -3.77
CA TYR A 64 4.63 -11.15 -4.85
C TYR A 64 3.65 -11.95 -5.73
N GLY A 65 3.69 -11.74 -7.03
CA GLY A 65 2.93 -12.51 -8.01
C GLY A 65 1.40 -12.40 -7.87
N LEU A 66 0.90 -11.40 -7.14
CA LEU A 66 -0.51 -11.23 -6.84
C LEU A 66 -1.29 -10.81 -8.09
N ARG A 67 -2.41 -11.49 -8.34
CA ARG A 67 -3.36 -11.16 -9.41
C ARG A 67 -4.76 -11.06 -8.82
N CYS A 68 -5.30 -9.84 -8.75
CA CYS A 68 -6.64 -9.63 -8.19
C CYS A 68 -7.28 -8.36 -8.77
N ASP A 69 -8.60 -8.23 -8.60
CA ASP A 69 -9.29 -7.01 -9.00
C ASP A 69 -9.00 -5.87 -8.02
N THR A 70 -9.00 -6.15 -6.73
CA THR A 70 -8.79 -5.13 -5.71
C THR A 70 -7.73 -5.56 -4.70
N LEU A 71 -6.75 -4.69 -4.49
CA LEU A 71 -5.82 -4.75 -3.37
C LEU A 71 -5.96 -3.47 -2.54
N SER A 72 -6.26 -3.63 -1.26
CA SER A 72 -6.24 -2.54 -0.29
C SER A 72 -5.34 -2.92 0.87
N PHE A 73 -4.42 -2.03 1.24
CA PHE A 73 -3.59 -2.30 2.41
C PHE A 73 -3.25 -1.02 3.19
N ARG A 74 -2.99 -1.24 4.49
CA ARG A 74 -2.49 -0.24 5.41
C ARG A 74 -1.29 -0.79 6.19
N THR A 75 -0.19 -0.03 6.21
CA THR A 75 0.99 -0.25 7.05
C THR A 75 1.63 1.08 7.42
N ARG A 76 2.31 1.15 8.57
CA ARG A 76 3.12 2.32 8.96
C ARG A 76 4.54 2.29 8.40
N TYR A 77 4.89 1.22 7.71
CA TYR A 77 6.23 0.99 7.18
C TYR A 77 6.23 0.95 5.66
N LEU A 78 7.16 0.22 5.13
CA LEU A 78 7.34 0.02 3.70
C LEU A 78 6.41 -1.06 3.17
N ALA A 79 5.82 -0.78 2.00
CA ALA A 79 5.12 -1.78 1.19
C ALA A 79 5.83 -1.93 -0.16
N ARG A 80 5.91 -3.17 -0.66
CA ARG A 80 6.49 -3.49 -1.97
C ARG A 80 5.56 -4.37 -2.78
N LEU A 81 5.45 -4.07 -4.07
CA LEU A 81 4.75 -4.90 -5.05
C LEU A 81 5.73 -5.40 -6.11
N GLU A 82 5.77 -6.70 -6.31
CA GLU A 82 6.63 -7.37 -7.30
C GLU A 82 5.86 -8.43 -8.07
N ASP A 83 5.90 -8.36 -9.41
CA ASP A 83 5.10 -9.18 -10.32
C ASP A 83 3.59 -9.15 -9.99
N CYS A 84 3.06 -8.00 -9.56
CA CYS A 84 1.68 -7.83 -9.18
C CYS A 84 0.85 -7.23 -10.32
N HIS A 85 -0.37 -7.78 -10.52
CA HIS A 85 -1.31 -7.29 -11.53
C HIS A 85 -2.67 -7.03 -10.87
N VAL A 86 -2.99 -5.75 -10.67
CA VAL A 86 -4.14 -5.32 -9.87
C VAL A 86 -4.97 -4.31 -10.66
N THR A 87 -6.29 -4.45 -10.64
CA THR A 87 -7.15 -3.46 -11.30
C THR A 87 -7.29 -2.20 -10.45
N ALA A 88 -7.51 -2.31 -9.15
CA ALA A 88 -7.60 -1.19 -8.23
C ALA A 88 -6.71 -1.41 -7.00
N LEU A 89 -5.75 -0.53 -6.79
CA LEU A 89 -4.85 -0.53 -5.64
C LEU A 89 -5.11 0.68 -4.77
N ALA A 90 -5.52 0.46 -3.52
CA ALA A 90 -5.58 1.49 -2.49
C ALA A 90 -4.47 1.23 -1.47
N ALA A 91 -3.51 2.15 -1.37
CA ALA A 91 -2.34 1.98 -0.54
C ALA A 91 -2.23 3.09 0.52
N GLN A 92 -2.05 2.67 1.77
CA GLN A 92 -1.69 3.51 2.88
C GLN A 92 -0.41 2.95 3.50
N ALA A 93 0.71 3.65 3.32
CA ALA A 93 2.02 3.23 3.80
C ALA A 93 2.91 4.44 4.07
N GLN A 94 3.94 4.29 4.88
CA GLN A 94 4.97 5.33 4.97
C GLN A 94 5.71 5.46 3.63
N SER A 95 6.08 4.34 3.03
CA SER A 95 6.73 4.27 1.74
C SER A 95 6.15 3.15 0.88
N LEU A 96 5.97 3.38 -0.42
CA LEU A 96 5.42 2.42 -1.37
C LEU A 96 6.39 2.22 -2.54
N HIS A 97 6.85 1.00 -2.75
CA HIS A 97 7.70 0.64 -3.87
C HIS A 97 6.96 -0.26 -4.87
N LEU A 98 6.80 0.22 -6.08
CA LEU A 98 6.15 -0.48 -7.18
C LEU A 98 7.23 -0.99 -8.15
N ASN A 99 7.70 -2.24 -7.92
CA ASN A 99 8.90 -2.79 -8.58
C ASN A 99 8.61 -3.39 -9.96
N SER A 100 7.60 -4.27 -10.04
CA SER A 100 7.21 -4.88 -11.32
C SER A 100 5.73 -5.26 -11.32
N GLY A 101 5.07 -5.10 -12.46
CA GLY A 101 3.67 -5.43 -12.62
C GLY A 101 2.82 -4.34 -13.27
N THR A 102 1.52 -4.36 -13.00
CA THR A 102 0.56 -3.40 -13.55
C THR A 102 -0.52 -3.05 -12.54
N VAL A 103 -0.90 -1.77 -12.50
CA VAL A 103 -2.08 -1.27 -11.79
C VAL A 103 -2.89 -0.39 -12.72
N ARG A 104 -4.20 -0.65 -12.85
CA ARG A 104 -5.06 0.22 -13.66
C ARG A 104 -5.38 1.52 -12.91
N ASN A 105 -5.81 1.42 -11.66
CA ASN A 105 -6.15 2.57 -10.83
C ASN A 105 -5.38 2.50 -9.51
N LEU A 106 -4.48 3.42 -9.27
CA LEU A 106 -3.75 3.61 -8.02
C LEU A 106 -4.41 4.73 -7.23
N TYR A 107 -4.80 4.47 -5.99
CA TYR A 107 -5.42 5.44 -5.08
C TYR A 107 -4.47 5.73 -3.92
N LEU A 108 -4.03 6.97 -3.80
CA LEU A 108 -3.15 7.44 -2.75
C LEU A 108 -3.75 8.66 -2.05
N ASN A 109 -3.83 8.60 -0.72
CA ASN A 109 -4.05 9.77 0.10
C ASN A 109 -2.69 10.34 0.53
N LEU A 110 -2.34 11.51 0.01
CA LEU A 110 -1.04 12.16 0.26
C LEU A 110 -0.86 12.67 1.69
N ASP A 111 -1.92 12.67 2.50
CA ASP A 111 -1.81 12.92 3.95
C ASP A 111 -1.26 11.69 4.71
N GLU A 112 -1.36 10.51 4.11
CA GLU A 112 -1.08 9.21 4.73
C GLU A 112 0.12 8.47 4.14
N ILE A 113 0.65 8.95 3.01
CA ILE A 113 1.85 8.41 2.37
C ILE A 113 2.96 9.45 2.37
N ALA A 114 4.16 9.07 2.78
CA ALA A 114 5.30 9.99 2.78
C ALA A 114 5.99 10.02 1.42
N ASP A 115 6.15 8.88 0.80
CA ASP A 115 6.74 8.75 -0.53
C ASP A 115 6.26 7.49 -1.27
N TRP A 116 6.30 7.53 -2.59
CA TRP A 116 6.17 6.35 -3.42
C TRP A 116 7.19 6.39 -4.56
N ASP A 117 7.67 5.22 -4.94
CA ASP A 117 8.61 5.04 -6.04
C ASP A 117 8.10 3.99 -7.03
N VAL A 118 8.15 4.34 -8.30
CA VAL A 118 7.69 3.49 -9.40
C VAL A 118 8.86 3.12 -10.29
N ASN A 119 9.18 1.82 -10.39
CA ASN A 119 10.12 1.35 -11.38
C ASN A 119 9.49 1.38 -12.79
N THR A 120 9.56 2.54 -13.43
CA THR A 120 8.90 2.81 -14.71
C THR A 120 9.38 1.94 -15.89
N GLY A 121 10.44 1.15 -15.70
CA GLY A 121 10.92 0.16 -16.66
C GLY A 121 10.17 -1.18 -16.59
N SER A 122 9.53 -1.49 -15.47
CA SER A 122 8.91 -2.78 -15.20
C SER A 122 7.55 -2.71 -14.50
N PHE A 123 7.13 -1.53 -14.05
CA PHE A 123 5.81 -1.28 -13.47
C PHE A 123 5.03 -0.27 -14.31
N HIS A 124 3.74 -0.52 -14.53
CA HIS A 124 2.88 0.34 -15.33
C HIS A 124 1.61 0.72 -14.58
N ILE A 125 1.32 2.02 -14.52
CA ILE A 125 0.11 2.57 -13.94
C ILE A 125 -0.69 3.26 -15.05
N ASP A 126 -1.99 2.95 -15.17
CA ASP A 126 -2.85 3.69 -16.09
C ASP A 126 -3.26 5.03 -15.49
N THR A 127 -3.78 5.01 -14.27
CA THR A 127 -4.33 6.20 -13.64
C THR A 127 -3.93 6.27 -12.17
N GLU A 128 -3.43 7.42 -11.75
CA GLU A 128 -3.22 7.77 -10.35
C GLU A 128 -4.35 8.68 -9.87
N HIS A 129 -5.01 8.28 -8.80
CA HIS A 129 -6.00 9.06 -8.08
C HIS A 129 -5.37 9.54 -6.77
N LEU A 130 -4.94 10.78 -6.77
CA LEU A 130 -4.30 11.42 -5.64
C LEU A 130 -5.32 12.27 -4.87
N SER A 131 -5.30 12.20 -3.56
CA SER A 131 -6.14 13.04 -2.69
C SER A 131 -5.33 13.60 -1.54
N GLY A 132 -5.81 14.67 -0.91
CA GLY A 132 -5.15 15.25 0.26
C GLY A 132 -5.91 16.45 0.80
N SER A 133 -5.65 16.78 2.08
CA SER A 133 -6.34 17.86 2.82
C SER A 133 -5.53 19.14 2.96
N ARG A 134 -4.35 19.21 2.37
CA ARG A 134 -3.40 20.33 2.48
C ARG A 134 -2.63 20.54 1.18
N TYR A 135 -1.65 21.44 1.18
CA TYR A 135 -0.71 21.56 0.07
C TYR A 135 0.20 20.34 0.02
N HIS A 136 0.26 19.72 -1.16
CA HIS A 136 1.18 18.63 -1.48
C HIS A 136 2.03 18.97 -2.70
N ARG A 137 3.22 18.38 -2.76
CA ARG A 137 4.10 18.43 -3.91
C ARG A 137 4.48 17.01 -4.27
N CYS A 138 4.29 16.63 -5.51
CA CYS A 138 4.74 15.37 -6.04
C CYS A 138 5.63 15.56 -7.28
N LEU A 139 6.54 14.63 -7.47
CA LEU A 139 7.40 14.53 -8.63
C LEU A 139 6.95 13.31 -9.45
N LEU A 140 6.40 13.52 -10.63
CA LEU A 140 6.07 12.44 -11.54
C LEU A 140 7.25 12.11 -12.45
N GLN A 141 7.65 10.85 -12.42
CA GLN A 141 8.70 10.34 -13.28
C GLN A 141 8.21 10.15 -14.71
N LYS A 142 9.15 9.98 -15.62
CA LYS A 142 8.83 9.64 -17.02
C LYS A 142 8.12 8.29 -17.09
N ASN A 143 6.97 8.24 -17.77
CA ASN A 143 6.15 7.03 -17.95
C ASN A 143 5.63 6.41 -16.65
N GLU A 144 5.56 7.16 -15.57
CA GLU A 144 5.04 6.66 -14.29
C GLU A 144 3.58 6.26 -14.41
N CYS A 145 2.76 7.16 -14.97
CA CYS A 145 1.35 6.89 -15.25
C CYS A 145 0.90 7.59 -16.53
N ARG A 146 -0.28 7.27 -17.03
CA ARG A 146 -0.89 7.93 -18.19
C ARG A 146 -1.75 9.13 -17.79
N ARG A 147 -2.39 9.07 -16.62
CA ARG A 147 -3.31 10.11 -16.13
C ARG A 147 -3.16 10.27 -14.63
N VAL A 148 -3.33 11.50 -14.18
CA VAL A 148 -3.40 11.84 -12.76
C VAL A 148 -4.72 12.56 -12.52
N PHE A 149 -5.48 12.13 -11.53
CA PHE A 149 -6.64 12.84 -10.98
C PHE A 149 -6.28 13.36 -9.59
N TRP A 150 -6.60 14.62 -9.35
CA TRP A 150 -6.48 15.22 -8.02
C TRP A 150 -7.86 15.47 -7.43
N THR A 151 -8.08 14.99 -6.22
CA THR A 151 -9.30 15.22 -5.44
C THR A 151 -8.94 15.94 -4.15
N PRO A 152 -9.19 17.25 -4.01
CA PRO A 152 -8.98 17.97 -2.78
C PRO A 152 -9.97 17.47 -1.71
N LEU A 153 -9.47 17.20 -0.49
CA LEU A 153 -10.30 16.80 0.65
C LEU A 153 -10.75 17.99 1.51
N LYS A 154 -10.21 19.20 1.23
CA LYS A 154 -10.59 20.49 1.82
C LYS A 154 -10.46 21.59 0.77
N ASP A 155 -11.18 22.67 0.95
CA ASP A 155 -11.26 23.81 0.00
C ASP A 155 -9.90 24.48 -0.28
N ASP A 156 -8.99 24.46 0.69
CA ASP A 156 -7.64 25.03 0.58
C ASP A 156 -6.56 24.02 0.17
N ALA A 157 -6.93 22.76 -0.03
CA ALA A 157 -6.02 21.74 -0.48
C ALA A 157 -5.55 21.97 -1.92
N SER A 158 -4.28 21.79 -2.17
CA SER A 158 -3.70 21.98 -3.49
C SER A 158 -2.57 20.98 -3.78
N LEU A 159 -2.38 20.66 -5.05
CA LEU A 159 -1.33 19.78 -5.54
C LEU A 159 -0.41 20.55 -6.49
N SER A 160 0.88 20.59 -6.17
CA SER A 160 1.93 21.01 -7.11
C SER A 160 2.59 19.77 -7.71
N VAL A 161 2.52 19.64 -9.01
CA VAL A 161 3.11 18.53 -9.75
C VAL A 161 4.32 19.02 -10.53
N GLU A 162 5.48 18.45 -10.21
CA GLU A 162 6.69 18.67 -11.00
C GLU A 162 6.82 17.54 -12.03
N LEU A 163 6.76 17.91 -13.30
CA LEU A 163 6.77 16.96 -14.41
C LEU A 163 8.14 16.94 -15.06
N LYS A 164 8.75 15.76 -15.19
CA LYS A 164 9.91 15.58 -16.07
C LYS A 164 9.51 15.45 -17.54
N GLN A 165 8.22 15.15 -17.82
CA GLN A 165 7.64 15.10 -19.17
C GLN A 165 6.17 15.52 -19.15
N ALA A 166 5.58 15.73 -20.34
CA ALA A 166 4.16 16.06 -20.46
C ALA A 166 3.27 14.88 -20.05
N VAL A 167 2.42 15.10 -19.07
CA VAL A 167 1.39 14.17 -18.57
C VAL A 167 0.04 14.89 -18.63
N LYS A 168 -1.05 14.15 -18.89
CA LYS A 168 -2.39 14.73 -18.81
C LYS A 168 -2.83 14.72 -17.33
N ILE A 169 -3.12 15.91 -16.80
CA ILE A 169 -3.67 16.08 -15.46
C ILE A 169 -5.14 16.45 -15.60
N GLU A 170 -6.01 15.72 -14.92
CA GLU A 170 -7.43 16.02 -14.79
C GLU A 170 -7.74 16.32 -13.32
N VAL A 171 -8.34 17.47 -13.06
CA VAL A 171 -8.78 17.86 -11.72
C VAL A 171 -10.25 17.49 -11.59
N GLY A 172 -10.59 16.63 -10.62
CA GLY A 172 -11.97 16.29 -10.29
C GLY A 172 -12.69 17.49 -9.64
N GLU A 173 -14.01 17.59 -9.88
CA GLU A 173 -14.90 18.52 -9.17
C GLU A 173 -15.29 17.92 -7.81
#